data_eb37306e07ee5a835689a174ff8fa36b
#
_entry.id   eb37306e07ee5a835689a174ff8fa36b
#
_cell.length_a   1.000
_cell.length_b   1.000
_cell.length_c   1.000
_cell.angle_alpha   90.00
_cell.angle_beta   90.00
_cell.angle_gamma   90.00
#
_symmetry.space_group_name_H-M   'P 1'
#
loop_
_entity.id
_entity.type
_entity.pdbx_description
1 polymer ?
#
loop_
_entity_poly.entity_id
_entity_poly.type
_entity_poly.pdbx_seq_one_letter_code
_entity_poly.pdbx_strand_id
1 'polypeptide(L)'
;MLKAPKFWYNKNISIYGVLLSPLSILWALGTIIKKSFTKVQKAEIPVIAVGSAIIGGSGKTPSVLFLCEELEKMGYNPHIISKGYGGTSNEIIKVNPNMSYTLVGDEALMMSNYFPTWVSKNKFQAF
;
A
#
# COMPACT_ATOMS: atom_id res chain seq x y z
N MET A 1 -7.25 2.18 19.25
CA MET A 1 -6.16 1.36 18.66
C MET A 1 -6.24 -0.04 19.23
N LEU A 2 -6.42 -1.05 18.39
CA LEU A 2 -6.36 -2.45 18.79
C LEU A 2 -4.91 -2.79 19.12
N LYS A 3 -4.63 -3.07 20.40
CA LYS A 3 -3.30 -3.52 20.82
C LYS A 3 -3.12 -4.98 20.41
N ALA A 4 -1.95 -5.31 19.87
CA ALA A 4 -1.61 -6.69 19.56
C ALA A 4 -1.66 -7.56 20.82
N PRO A 5 -2.20 -8.80 20.74
CA PRO A 5 -2.29 -9.70 21.87
C PRO A 5 -0.91 -9.99 22.47
N LYS A 6 -0.79 -10.03 23.79
CA LYS A 6 0.48 -10.24 24.49
C LYS A 6 1.18 -11.55 24.12
N PHE A 7 0.45 -12.58 23.72
CA PHE A 7 1.02 -13.90 23.34
C PHE A 7 1.82 -13.85 22.03
N TRP A 8 1.68 -12.79 21.19
CA TRP A 8 2.49 -12.62 19.97
C TRP A 8 3.94 -12.28 20.27
N TYR A 9 4.21 -11.77 21.47
CA TYR A 9 5.56 -11.37 21.90
C TYR A 9 6.23 -12.42 22.80
N ASN A 10 5.54 -13.51 23.15
CA ASN A 10 6.11 -14.57 23.95
C ASN A 10 7.03 -15.45 23.09
N LYS A 11 8.27 -15.67 23.57
CA LYS A 11 9.24 -16.57 22.94
C LYS A 11 8.85 -18.06 23.05
N ASN A 12 7.97 -18.40 23.99
CA ASN A 12 7.53 -19.77 24.20
C ASN A 12 6.23 -20.05 23.43
N ILE A 13 6.10 -21.26 22.90
CA ILE A 13 4.91 -21.71 22.18
C ILE A 13 3.71 -21.64 23.14
N SER A 14 2.81 -20.70 22.91
CA SER A 14 1.60 -20.57 23.68
C SER A 14 0.61 -21.66 23.25
N ILE A 15 -0.16 -22.21 24.21
CA ILE A 15 -1.21 -23.18 23.95
C ILE A 15 -2.24 -22.63 22.93
N TYR A 16 -2.48 -21.31 22.95
CA TYR A 16 -3.31 -20.61 21.95
C TYR A 16 -2.68 -20.65 20.55
N GLY A 17 -1.35 -20.62 20.43
CA GLY A 17 -0.65 -20.73 19.16
C GLY A 17 -0.82 -22.13 18.55
N VAL A 18 -0.77 -23.17 19.37
CA VAL A 18 -1.01 -24.56 18.93
C VAL A 18 -2.47 -24.75 18.53
N LEU A 19 -3.42 -24.22 19.30
CA LEU A 19 -4.85 -24.33 19.00
C LEU A 19 -5.24 -23.60 17.70
N LEU A 20 -4.55 -22.48 17.37
CA LEU A 20 -4.78 -21.70 16.18
C LEU A 20 -3.94 -22.16 14.96
N SER A 21 -3.03 -23.14 15.15
CA SER A 21 -2.17 -23.63 14.07
C SER A 21 -2.94 -24.20 12.86
N PRO A 22 -4.04 -24.97 13.02
CA PRO A 22 -4.80 -25.46 11.86
C PRO A 22 -5.41 -24.32 11.04
N LEU A 23 -5.82 -23.23 11.71
CA LEU A 23 -6.33 -22.04 11.00
C LEU A 23 -5.24 -21.34 10.17
N SER A 24 -3.99 -21.32 10.67
CA SER A 24 -2.85 -20.78 9.93
C SER A 24 -2.51 -21.61 8.69
N ILE A 25 -2.66 -22.93 8.76
CA ILE A 25 -2.47 -23.84 7.62
C ILE A 25 -3.53 -23.59 6.55
N LEU A 26 -4.80 -23.46 6.95
CA LEU A 26 -5.91 -23.11 6.04
C LEU A 26 -5.65 -21.75 5.36
N TRP A 27 -5.18 -20.76 6.10
CA TRP A 27 -4.82 -19.45 5.56
C TRP A 27 -3.67 -19.55 4.56
N ALA A 28 -2.62 -20.32 4.88
CA ALA A 28 -1.48 -20.54 4.02
C ALA A 28 -1.90 -21.23 2.70
N LEU A 29 -2.71 -22.27 2.79
CA LEU A 29 -3.27 -22.96 1.60
C LEU A 29 -4.10 -22.00 0.76
N GLY A 30 -4.99 -21.21 1.35
CA GLY A 30 -5.77 -20.20 0.64
C GLY A 30 -4.89 -19.16 -0.05
N THR A 31 -3.80 -18.76 0.57
CA THR A 31 -2.82 -17.82 0.00
C THR A 31 -2.08 -18.43 -1.18
N ILE A 32 -1.66 -19.70 -1.10
CA ILE A 32 -0.98 -20.42 -2.19
C ILE A 32 -1.93 -20.57 -3.38
N ILE A 33 -3.17 -20.99 -3.14
CA ILE A 33 -4.21 -21.12 -4.17
C ILE A 33 -4.45 -19.77 -4.86
N LYS A 34 -4.66 -18.71 -4.09
CA LYS A 34 -4.84 -17.35 -4.63
C LYS A 34 -3.65 -16.90 -5.47
N LYS A 35 -2.43 -17.18 -5.03
CA LYS A 35 -1.20 -16.84 -5.76
C LYS A 35 -1.09 -17.59 -7.09
N SER A 36 -1.52 -18.87 -7.15
CA SER A 36 -1.54 -19.67 -8.40
C SER A 36 -2.50 -19.11 -9.45
N PHE A 37 -3.60 -18.50 -9.02
CA PHE A 37 -4.58 -17.89 -9.92
C PHE A 37 -4.28 -16.41 -10.24
N THR A 38 -3.30 -15.80 -9.57
CA THR A 38 -2.96 -14.40 -9.81
C THR A 38 -2.01 -14.31 -11.00
N LYS A 39 -2.47 -13.73 -12.11
CA LYS A 39 -1.60 -13.41 -13.24
C LYS A 39 -0.66 -12.26 -12.87
N VAL A 40 0.64 -12.50 -13.00
CA VAL A 40 1.65 -11.46 -12.83
C VAL A 40 1.60 -10.56 -14.07
N GLN A 41 1.25 -9.30 -13.89
CA GLN A 41 1.35 -8.29 -14.93
C GLN A 41 2.70 -7.59 -14.80
N LYS A 42 3.39 -7.42 -15.93
CA LYS A 42 4.65 -6.66 -15.98
C LYS A 42 4.32 -5.25 -16.43
N ALA A 43 4.78 -4.27 -15.69
CA ALA A 43 4.75 -2.88 -16.13
C ALA A 43 5.91 -2.64 -17.13
N GLU A 44 5.70 -1.81 -18.12
CA GLU A 44 6.73 -1.42 -19.10
C GLU A 44 7.71 -0.40 -18.52
N ILE A 45 7.32 0.25 -17.43
CA ILE A 45 8.12 1.25 -16.71
C ILE A 45 8.60 0.70 -15.36
N PRO A 46 9.72 1.21 -14.82
CA PRO A 46 10.17 0.83 -13.48
C PRO A 46 9.14 1.19 -12.40
N VAL A 47 8.81 0.24 -11.55
CA VAL A 47 7.84 0.44 -10.45
C VAL A 47 8.51 0.16 -9.12
N ILE A 48 8.45 1.12 -8.20
CA ILE A 48 8.94 0.99 -6.84
C ILE A 48 7.74 0.88 -5.89
N ALA A 49 7.64 -0.24 -5.18
CA ALA A 49 6.56 -0.44 -4.20
C ALA A 49 7.03 -0.06 -2.80
N VAL A 50 6.40 0.96 -2.23
CA VAL A 50 6.64 1.37 -0.83
C VAL A 50 5.53 0.80 0.04
N GLY A 51 5.90 -0.03 0.99
CA GLY A 51 5.01 -0.68 1.93
C GLY A 51 5.48 -0.55 3.37
N SER A 52 4.65 -0.97 4.32
CA SER A 52 5.08 -1.12 5.71
C SER A 52 4.51 -2.38 6.34
N ALA A 53 5.27 -2.95 7.26
CA ALA A 53 4.83 -4.11 8.04
C ALA A 53 3.92 -3.72 9.21
N ILE A 54 3.82 -2.44 9.54
CA ILE A 54 3.07 -1.91 10.69
C ILE A 54 1.86 -1.11 10.21
N ILE A 55 0.72 -1.29 10.85
CA ILE A 55 -0.51 -0.54 10.58
C ILE A 55 -0.43 0.82 11.29
N GLY A 56 -0.55 1.90 10.50
CA GLY A 56 -0.58 3.30 10.98
C GLY A 56 0.79 3.90 11.28
N GLY A 57 0.95 5.19 11.00
CA GLY A 57 2.07 6.04 11.44
C GLY A 57 3.49 5.58 11.06
N SER A 58 3.66 4.74 10.05
CA SER A 58 4.95 4.09 9.71
C SER A 58 5.88 4.94 8.82
N GLY A 59 5.55 6.22 8.61
CA GLY A 59 6.38 7.11 7.81
C GLY A 59 6.37 6.83 6.29
N LYS A 60 5.38 6.09 5.77
CA LYS A 60 5.29 5.79 4.32
C LYS A 60 5.29 7.03 3.45
N THR A 61 4.43 7.97 3.75
CA THR A 61 4.23 9.18 2.95
C THR A 61 5.50 10.03 2.86
N PRO A 62 6.19 10.38 3.96
CA PRO A 62 7.47 11.08 3.87
C PRO A 62 8.54 10.27 3.15
N SER A 63 8.56 8.94 3.29
CA SER A 63 9.52 8.09 2.56
C SER A 63 9.26 8.09 1.05
N VAL A 64 7.99 8.12 0.62
CA VAL A 64 7.62 8.22 -0.79
C VAL A 64 8.05 9.56 -1.37
N LEU A 65 7.78 10.67 -0.67
CA LEU A 65 8.17 12.01 -1.12
C LEU A 65 9.68 12.14 -1.22
N PHE A 66 10.42 11.70 -0.20
CA PHE A 66 11.89 11.69 -0.22
C PHE A 66 12.43 10.87 -1.41
N LEU A 67 11.86 9.69 -1.67
CA LEU A 67 12.28 8.86 -2.80
C LEU A 67 12.01 9.56 -4.15
N CYS A 68 10.87 10.24 -4.29
CA CYS A 68 10.56 11.02 -5.49
C CYS A 68 11.55 12.18 -5.69
N GLU A 69 11.91 12.90 -4.62
CA GLU A 69 12.91 13.97 -4.68
C GLU A 69 14.28 13.45 -5.14
N GLU A 70 14.72 12.29 -4.63
CA GLU A 70 16.00 11.69 -5.05
C GLU A 70 15.95 11.22 -6.50
N LEU A 71 14.84 10.64 -6.95
CA LEU A 71 14.66 10.25 -8.35
C LEU A 71 14.64 11.46 -9.29
N GLU A 72 14.03 12.56 -8.89
CA GLU A 72 14.02 13.81 -9.67
C GLU A 72 15.42 14.40 -9.80
N LYS A 73 16.24 14.39 -8.73
CA LYS A 73 17.65 14.79 -8.77
C LYS A 73 18.48 13.94 -9.73
N MET A 74 18.11 12.67 -9.91
CA MET A 74 18.73 11.74 -10.86
C MET A 74 18.24 11.93 -12.31
N GLY A 75 17.32 12.88 -12.56
CA GLY A 75 16.77 13.18 -13.88
C GLY A 75 15.57 12.33 -14.29
N TYR A 76 14.98 11.59 -13.37
CA TYR A 76 13.73 10.86 -13.61
C TYR A 76 12.51 11.76 -13.37
N ASN A 77 11.37 11.38 -13.92
CA ASN A 77 10.07 12.03 -13.68
C ASN A 77 9.16 11.09 -12.87
N PRO A 78 9.26 11.08 -11.54
CA PRO A 78 8.52 10.14 -10.71
C PRO A 78 7.04 10.52 -10.64
N HIS A 79 6.17 9.52 -10.74
CA HIS A 79 4.75 9.63 -10.50
C HIS A 79 4.35 8.77 -9.30
N ILE A 80 3.43 9.26 -8.49
CA ILE A 80 2.93 8.55 -7.31
C ILE A 80 1.60 7.89 -7.65
N ILE A 81 1.44 6.62 -7.29
CA ILE A 81 0.17 5.91 -7.37
C ILE A 81 -0.28 5.51 -5.98
N SER A 82 -1.38 6.10 -5.53
CA SER A 82 -2.03 5.81 -4.26
C SER A 82 -3.32 5.01 -4.44
N LYS A 83 -3.73 4.29 -3.40
CA LYS A 83 -5.07 3.67 -3.36
C LYS A 83 -6.20 4.66 -3.09
N GLY A 84 -5.88 5.91 -2.74
CA GLY A 84 -6.87 6.90 -2.34
C GLY A 84 -7.62 6.51 -1.08
N TYR A 85 -6.90 6.08 -0.05
CA TYR A 85 -7.54 5.66 1.20
C TYR A 85 -8.38 6.81 1.79
N GLY A 86 -9.63 6.51 2.18
CA GLY A 86 -10.59 7.54 2.61
C GLY A 86 -11.36 8.21 1.47
N GLY A 87 -10.91 8.05 0.21
CA GLY A 87 -11.60 8.57 -0.96
C GLY A 87 -12.71 7.63 -1.47
N THR A 88 -13.69 8.23 -2.14
CA THR A 88 -14.86 7.51 -2.70
C THR A 88 -14.67 7.06 -4.14
N SER A 89 -13.68 7.60 -4.86
CA SER A 89 -13.46 7.25 -6.26
C SER A 89 -13.12 5.77 -6.47
N ASN A 90 -13.70 5.20 -7.51
CA ASN A 90 -13.38 3.86 -8.02
C ASN A 90 -12.58 3.90 -9.34
N GLU A 91 -12.46 5.08 -9.93
CA GLU A 91 -11.81 5.30 -11.21
C GLU A 91 -10.34 5.69 -11.03
N ILE A 92 -9.58 5.61 -12.12
CA ILE A 92 -8.22 6.14 -12.17
C ILE A 92 -8.31 7.64 -12.35
N ILE A 93 -7.86 8.39 -11.35
CA ILE A 93 -7.92 9.85 -11.36
C ILE A 93 -6.53 10.43 -11.15
N LYS A 94 -6.11 11.33 -12.04
CA LYS A 94 -5.00 12.22 -11.77
C LYS A 94 -5.44 13.24 -10.74
N VAL A 95 -4.78 13.25 -9.59
CA VAL A 95 -5.14 14.14 -8.49
C VAL A 95 -4.71 15.56 -8.81
N ASN A 96 -5.67 16.49 -8.70
CA ASN A 96 -5.41 17.92 -8.76
C ASN A 96 -5.51 18.47 -7.32
N PRO A 97 -4.62 19.37 -6.87
CA PRO A 97 -4.67 19.97 -5.54
C PRO A 97 -5.99 20.64 -5.15
N ASN A 98 -6.79 21.04 -6.14
CA ASN A 98 -8.10 21.65 -5.93
C ASN A 98 -9.26 20.64 -5.78
N MET A 99 -8.98 19.33 -5.86
CA MET A 99 -10.01 18.30 -5.69
C MET A 99 -10.42 18.15 -4.23
N SER A 100 -11.62 17.60 -4.02
CA SER A 100 -12.07 17.26 -2.67
C SER A 100 -11.33 16.04 -2.15
N TYR A 101 -10.85 16.11 -0.90
CA TYR A 101 -10.26 14.98 -0.19
C TYR A 101 -11.24 13.79 -0.06
N THR A 102 -12.56 14.06 -0.04
CA THR A 102 -13.57 13.00 0.00
C THR A 102 -13.60 12.16 -1.27
N LEU A 103 -13.09 12.68 -2.38
CA LEU A 103 -13.02 11.96 -3.66
C LEU A 103 -11.74 11.12 -3.78
N VAL A 104 -10.60 11.71 -3.45
CA VAL A 104 -9.27 11.14 -3.74
C VAL A 104 -8.51 10.67 -2.50
N GLY A 105 -8.96 11.03 -1.30
CA GLY A 105 -8.29 10.80 -0.03
C GLY A 105 -7.31 11.92 0.32
N ASP A 106 -7.15 12.17 1.60
CA ASP A 106 -6.32 13.25 2.15
C ASP A 106 -4.82 13.04 1.84
N GLU A 107 -4.32 11.83 1.97
CA GLU A 107 -2.91 11.50 1.70
C GLU A 107 -2.55 11.74 0.22
N ALA A 108 -3.40 11.28 -0.72
CA ALA A 108 -3.16 11.47 -2.14
C ALA A 108 -3.24 12.95 -2.54
N LEU A 109 -4.19 13.69 -1.95
CA LEU A 109 -4.31 15.13 -2.16
C LEU A 109 -3.07 15.88 -1.65
N MET A 110 -2.55 15.52 -0.48
CA MET A 110 -1.33 16.10 0.07
C MET A 110 -0.13 15.83 -0.85
N MET A 111 0.06 14.59 -1.30
CA MET A 111 1.18 14.23 -2.17
C MET A 111 1.12 14.92 -3.54
N SER A 112 -0.08 15.23 -4.04
CA SER A 112 -0.27 15.91 -5.33
C SER A 112 0.25 17.36 -5.36
N ASN A 113 0.50 17.97 -4.19
CA ASN A 113 1.15 19.27 -4.10
C ASN A 113 2.66 19.23 -4.41
N TYR A 114 3.25 18.04 -4.38
CA TYR A 114 4.70 17.86 -4.56
C TYR A 114 5.02 17.15 -5.88
N PHE A 115 4.30 16.07 -6.18
CA PHE A 115 4.54 15.22 -7.35
C PHE A 115 3.26 14.82 -8.06
N PRO A 116 3.31 14.56 -9.39
CA PRO A 116 2.17 14.01 -10.10
C PRO A 116 1.64 12.76 -9.42
N THR A 117 0.43 12.85 -8.88
CA THR A 117 -0.19 11.79 -8.06
C THR A 117 -1.45 11.29 -8.73
N TRP A 118 -1.60 9.96 -8.72
CA TRP A 118 -2.74 9.26 -9.26
C TRP A 118 -3.40 8.42 -8.18
N VAL A 119 -4.71 8.33 -8.21
CA VAL A 119 -5.48 7.44 -7.37
C VAL A 119 -6.06 6.32 -8.22
N SER A 120 -5.84 5.08 -7.78
CA SER A 120 -6.47 3.92 -8.40
C SER A 120 -6.63 2.80 -7.38
N LYS A 121 -7.84 2.24 -7.28
CA LYS A 121 -8.08 1.03 -6.50
C LYS A 121 -7.42 -0.20 -7.13
N ASN A 122 -7.35 -0.23 -8.46
CA ASN A 122 -6.62 -1.22 -9.23
C ASN A 122 -5.32 -0.61 -9.76
N LYS A 123 -4.23 -0.81 -9.03
CA LYS A 123 -2.93 -0.22 -9.37
C LYS A 123 -2.39 -0.66 -10.74
N PHE A 124 -2.79 -1.82 -11.25
CA PHE A 124 -2.33 -2.34 -12.54
C PHE A 124 -2.96 -1.63 -13.75
N GLN A 125 -4.03 -0.89 -13.56
CA GLN A 125 -4.66 -0.10 -14.62
C GLN A 125 -4.09 1.32 -14.71
N ALA A 126 -3.23 1.71 -13.75
CA ALA A 126 -2.67 3.04 -13.67
C ALA A 126 -1.26 3.16 -14.29
N PHE A 127 -0.78 2.07 -14.91
CA PHE A 127 0.49 2.04 -15.65
C PHE A 127 0.26 2.11 -17.14
#